data_094e36c11a33e015664355bc487f25a9
#
_entry.id   094e36c11a33e015664355bc487f25a9
#
_cell.length_a   1.000
_cell.length_b   1.000
_cell.length_c   1.000
_cell.angle_alpha   90.00
_cell.angle_beta   90.00
_cell.angle_gamma   90.00
#
_symmetry.space_group_name_H-M   'P 1'
#
loop_
_entity.id
_entity.type
_entity.pdbx_description
1 polymer ?
#
loop_
_entity_poly.entity_id
_entity_poly.type
_entity_poly.pdbx_seq_one_letter_code
_entity_poly.pdbx_strand_id
1 'polypeptide(L)'
;MTDLASILNGYFAGGTVPTTLYVGLVDKTNYANFLPGVDTMASHSGWQEFTAYAEATRQPWTPGVVIGDSPASINNPGATTVTPTADGIIKGVFLCDNSTKGGTTGTLYGPWFPVGGEQPAAAGVAFKVDIKLTLFNNTPTG
;
A
#
# COMPACT_ATOMS: atom_id res chain seq x y z
N MET A 1 -9.55 8.18 6.67
CA MET A 1 -9.38 9.10 5.53
C MET A 1 -8.79 8.31 4.39
N THR A 2 -9.34 8.43 3.20
CA THR A 2 -8.84 7.75 2.00
C THR A 2 -7.55 8.41 1.48
N ASP A 3 -6.84 7.71 0.63
CA ASP A 3 -5.52 8.09 0.11
C ASP A 3 -5.47 9.52 -0.46
N LEU A 4 -6.39 9.85 -1.35
CA LEU A 4 -6.42 11.17 -1.98
C LEU A 4 -6.75 12.27 -0.97
N ALA A 5 -7.68 12.02 -0.07
CA ALA A 5 -8.04 12.98 0.97
C ALA A 5 -6.88 13.24 1.94
N SER A 6 -6.10 12.21 2.28
CA SER A 6 -4.89 12.34 3.11
C SER A 6 -3.81 13.16 2.41
N ILE A 7 -3.59 12.93 1.12
CA ILE A 7 -2.64 13.69 0.30
C ILE A 7 -3.05 15.16 0.24
N LEU A 8 -4.30 15.44 -0.08
CA LEU A 8 -4.82 16.82 -0.17
C LEU A 8 -4.74 17.55 1.17
N ASN A 9 -5.09 16.86 2.26
CA ASN A 9 -5.00 17.43 3.59
C ASN A 9 -3.55 17.75 3.98
N GLY A 10 -2.61 16.85 3.68
CA GLY A 10 -1.19 17.07 3.94
C GLY A 10 -0.63 18.28 3.21
N TYR A 11 -0.90 18.40 1.91
CA TYR A 11 -0.32 19.45 1.09
C TYR A 11 -1.05 20.80 1.16
N PHE A 12 -2.38 20.81 1.32
CA PHE A 12 -3.17 22.03 1.14
C PHE A 12 -3.89 22.51 2.40
N ALA A 13 -4.13 21.63 3.38
CA ALA A 13 -4.83 21.97 4.61
C ALA A 13 -3.93 21.97 5.86
N GLY A 14 -2.62 21.95 5.69
CA GLY A 14 -1.65 22.00 6.79
C GLY A 14 -1.55 20.71 7.61
N GLY A 15 -2.00 19.59 7.07
CA GLY A 15 -1.79 18.27 7.69
C GLY A 15 -0.33 17.83 7.59
N THR A 16 -0.02 16.72 8.25
CA THR A 16 1.32 16.13 8.19
C THR A 16 1.49 15.32 6.91
N VAL A 17 2.54 15.63 6.14
CA VAL A 17 2.95 14.81 4.99
C VAL A 17 3.92 13.74 5.50
N PRO A 18 3.66 12.45 5.28
CA PRO A 18 4.58 11.40 5.68
C PRO A 18 5.88 11.51 4.90
N THR A 19 7.02 11.39 5.60
CA THR A 19 8.35 11.44 5.00
C THR A 19 8.77 10.10 4.40
N THR A 20 8.23 9.01 4.92
CA THR A 20 8.51 7.65 4.43
C THR A 20 7.23 6.82 4.50
N LEU A 21 6.96 6.10 3.42
CA LEU A 21 5.88 5.11 3.36
C LEU A 21 6.48 3.70 3.30
N TYR A 22 5.75 2.76 3.88
CA TYR A 22 6.15 1.36 3.97
C TYR A 22 5.10 0.48 3.32
N VAL A 23 5.55 -0.58 2.64
CA VAL A 23 4.68 -1.53 1.96
C VAL A 23 4.18 -2.57 2.97
N GLY A 24 2.87 -2.75 3.02
CA GLY A 24 2.22 -3.88 3.67
C GLY A 24 1.52 -4.78 2.65
N LEU A 25 1.36 -6.04 3.00
CA LEU A 25 0.71 -7.04 2.16
C LEU A 25 -0.60 -7.48 2.80
N VAL A 26 -1.64 -7.63 1.99
CA VAL A 26 -2.94 -8.13 2.45
C VAL A 26 -3.00 -9.63 2.25
N ASP A 27 -3.26 -10.37 3.32
CA ASP A 27 -3.42 -11.82 3.28
C ASP A 27 -4.77 -12.18 2.63
N LYS A 28 -4.76 -13.15 1.74
CA LYS A 28 -5.98 -13.76 1.19
C LYS A 28 -6.77 -14.51 2.26
N THR A 29 -6.10 -15.12 3.22
CA THR A 29 -6.72 -15.88 4.29
C THR A 29 -7.61 -14.96 5.11
N ASN A 30 -8.88 -15.35 5.27
CA ASN A 30 -9.89 -14.55 5.98
C ASN A 30 -10.20 -13.17 5.36
N TYR A 31 -9.80 -12.94 4.11
CA TYR A 31 -10.22 -11.75 3.40
C TYR A 31 -11.72 -11.80 3.09
N ALA A 32 -12.47 -10.85 3.60
CA ALA A 32 -13.89 -10.67 3.31
C ALA A 32 -14.14 -9.47 2.41
N ASN A 33 -13.64 -8.31 2.80
CA ASN A 33 -13.82 -7.06 2.05
C ASN A 33 -12.83 -5.99 2.48
N PHE A 34 -12.75 -4.95 1.70
CA PHE A 34 -12.16 -3.66 2.03
C PHE A 34 -13.24 -2.59 1.90
N LEU A 35 -13.32 -1.69 2.90
CA LEU A 35 -14.29 -0.61 2.94
C LEU A 35 -13.59 0.74 2.72
N PRO A 36 -13.56 1.26 1.47
CA PRO A 36 -12.94 2.54 1.17
C PRO A 36 -13.55 3.67 1.99
N GLY A 37 -12.70 4.52 2.57
CA GLY A 37 -13.13 5.64 3.40
C GLY A 37 -13.58 5.27 4.83
N VAL A 38 -13.61 3.97 5.16
CA VAL A 38 -14.00 3.44 6.47
C VAL A 38 -12.83 2.74 7.14
N ASP A 39 -12.15 1.85 6.41
CA ASP A 39 -10.99 1.12 6.95
C ASP A 39 -9.81 2.05 7.24
N THR A 40 -9.20 1.84 8.39
CA THR A 40 -7.99 2.53 8.86
C THR A 40 -6.99 1.49 9.36
N MET A 41 -5.75 1.89 9.63
CA MET A 41 -4.79 0.97 10.26
C MET A 41 -5.27 0.45 11.61
N ALA A 42 -6.02 1.26 12.35
CA ALA A 42 -6.55 0.89 13.66
C ALA A 42 -7.81 0.00 13.58
N SER A 43 -8.52 0.01 12.45
CA SER A 43 -9.79 -0.71 12.30
C SER A 43 -9.99 -1.14 10.86
N HIS A 44 -9.80 -2.41 10.58
CA HIS A 44 -9.98 -3.04 9.26
C HIS A 44 -10.38 -4.52 9.44
N SER A 45 -11.61 -4.75 9.92
CA SER A 45 -12.08 -6.09 10.29
C SER A 45 -12.26 -7.06 9.11
N GLY A 46 -12.35 -6.55 7.89
CA GLY A 46 -12.57 -7.34 6.68
C GLY A 46 -11.31 -7.91 6.04
N TRP A 47 -10.13 -7.60 6.55
CA TRP A 47 -8.86 -8.09 6.02
C TRP A 47 -7.76 -8.09 7.08
N GLN A 48 -6.69 -8.83 6.82
CA GLN A 48 -5.52 -8.92 7.68
C GLN A 48 -4.23 -8.71 6.90
N GLU A 49 -3.20 -8.23 7.56
CA GLU A 49 -1.87 -8.13 6.99
C GLU A 49 -1.21 -9.50 6.93
N PHE A 50 -0.59 -9.81 5.78
CA PHE A 50 0.32 -10.95 5.66
C PHE A 50 1.66 -10.57 6.29
N THR A 51 2.01 -11.21 7.39
CA THR A 51 3.21 -10.90 8.17
C THR A 51 4.27 -12.01 8.16
N ALA A 52 4.00 -13.10 7.44
CA ALA A 52 4.90 -14.26 7.38
C ALA A 52 6.05 -14.05 6.39
N TYR A 53 6.91 -13.05 6.66
CA TYR A 53 8.14 -12.80 5.92
C TYR A 53 9.30 -12.47 6.88
N ALA A 54 10.54 -12.67 6.41
CA ALA A 54 11.75 -12.64 7.24
C ALA A 54 12.11 -11.26 7.77
N GLU A 55 11.82 -10.22 7.00
CA GLU A 55 12.11 -8.84 7.40
C GLU A 55 11.34 -8.47 8.68
N ALA A 56 12.01 -7.85 9.63
CA ALA A 56 11.44 -7.54 10.95
C ALA A 56 10.34 -6.46 10.87
N THR A 57 10.39 -5.63 9.85
CA THR A 57 9.47 -4.50 9.64
C THR A 57 8.89 -4.52 8.24
N ARG A 58 7.83 -3.74 8.01
CA ARG A 58 7.41 -3.40 6.66
C ARG A 58 8.55 -2.73 5.92
N GLN A 59 8.76 -3.08 4.67
CA GLN A 59 9.86 -2.55 3.88
C GLN A 59 9.49 -1.20 3.25
N PRO A 60 10.43 -0.27 3.15
CA PRO A 60 10.13 1.07 2.64
C PRO A 60 9.71 1.02 1.16
N TRP A 61 8.74 1.86 0.82
CA TRP A 61 8.43 2.22 -0.55
C TRP A 61 9.28 3.43 -0.93
N THR A 62 10.24 3.22 -1.82
CA THR A 62 11.16 4.28 -2.25
C THR A 62 10.66 4.86 -3.56
N PRO A 63 10.01 6.03 -3.56
CA PRO A 63 9.50 6.63 -4.76
C PRO A 63 10.61 7.12 -5.68
N GLY A 64 10.39 7.00 -6.97
CA GLY A 64 11.23 7.61 -8.00
C GLY A 64 10.83 9.05 -8.29
N VAL A 65 11.06 9.48 -9.51
CA VAL A 65 10.64 10.81 -9.98
C VAL A 65 9.19 10.80 -10.46
N VAL A 66 8.52 11.92 -10.32
CA VAL A 66 7.18 12.11 -10.91
C VAL A 66 7.30 12.19 -12.42
N ILE A 67 6.45 11.48 -13.13
CA ILE A 67 6.41 11.43 -14.59
C ILE A 67 5.05 11.95 -15.06
N GLY A 68 5.08 12.86 -16.03
CA GLY A 68 3.89 13.44 -16.64
C GLY A 68 3.22 14.53 -15.80
N ASP A 69 2.30 15.21 -16.42
CA ASP A 69 1.52 16.28 -15.78
C ASP A 69 0.05 15.91 -15.64
N SER A 70 -0.50 15.23 -16.65
CA SER A 70 -1.90 14.85 -16.67
C SER A 70 -2.09 13.60 -17.53
N PRO A 71 -2.13 12.42 -16.94
CA PRO A 71 -1.98 12.10 -15.51
C PRO A 71 -0.52 12.22 -15.03
N ALA A 72 -0.32 12.65 -13.80
CA ALA A 72 0.96 12.58 -13.12
C ALA A 72 1.09 11.25 -12.39
N SER A 73 2.24 10.62 -12.45
CA SER A 73 2.47 9.34 -11.78
C SER A 73 3.85 9.25 -11.12
N ILE A 74 3.94 8.43 -10.09
CA ILE A 74 5.17 8.10 -9.38
C ILE A 74 5.17 6.61 -9.03
N ASN A 75 6.30 5.95 -9.18
CA ASN A 75 6.48 4.53 -8.84
C ASN A 75 7.73 4.32 -8.01
N ASN A 76 7.96 3.11 -7.53
CA ASN A 76 9.21 2.70 -6.90
C ASN A 76 10.10 1.95 -7.91
N PRO A 77 11.10 2.60 -8.52
CA PRO A 77 11.85 2.02 -9.63
C PRO A 77 12.67 0.77 -9.25
N GLY A 78 12.91 0.54 -7.99
CA GLY A 78 13.65 -0.62 -7.49
C GLY A 78 12.80 -1.76 -6.96
N ALA A 79 11.48 -1.70 -7.04
CA ALA A 79 10.52 -2.58 -6.39
C ALA A 79 10.84 -2.84 -4.89
N THR A 80 9.83 -2.91 -4.05
CA THR A 80 10.00 -3.33 -2.66
C THR A 80 9.99 -4.85 -2.58
N THR A 81 10.95 -5.44 -1.89
CA THR A 81 11.09 -6.90 -1.80
C THR A 81 10.94 -7.37 -0.37
N VAL A 82 10.18 -8.44 -0.18
CA VAL A 82 10.09 -9.19 1.07
C VAL A 82 10.39 -10.66 0.80
N THR A 83 10.86 -11.39 1.83
CA THR A 83 11.17 -12.82 1.73
C THR A 83 10.17 -13.60 2.58
N PRO A 84 9.12 -14.20 1.99
CA PRO A 84 8.16 -15.01 2.73
C PRO A 84 8.85 -16.16 3.49
N THR A 85 8.37 -16.42 4.71
CA THR A 85 8.82 -17.55 5.54
C THR A 85 7.83 -18.71 5.52
N ALA A 86 6.65 -18.47 4.95
CA ALA A 86 5.62 -19.48 4.73
C ALA A 86 4.93 -19.21 3.40
N ASP A 87 4.38 -20.26 2.81
CA ASP A 87 3.54 -20.13 1.63
C ASP A 87 2.25 -19.39 1.97
N GLY A 88 1.77 -18.58 1.04
CA GLY A 88 0.53 -17.84 1.19
C GLY A 88 0.05 -17.25 -0.12
N ILE A 89 -1.08 -16.57 -0.06
CA ILE A 89 -1.62 -15.86 -1.22
C ILE A 89 -1.83 -14.39 -0.82
N ILE A 90 -1.23 -13.49 -1.58
CA ILE A 90 -1.34 -12.07 -1.37
C ILE A 90 -2.54 -11.56 -2.16
N LYS A 91 -3.52 -11.03 -1.45
CA LYS A 91 -4.74 -10.47 -2.03
C LYS A 91 -4.52 -9.07 -2.58
N GLY A 92 -3.73 -8.27 -1.89
CA GLY A 92 -3.47 -6.88 -2.24
C GLY A 92 -2.27 -6.32 -1.51
N VAL A 93 -2.00 -5.05 -1.73
CA VAL A 93 -0.91 -4.30 -1.09
C VAL A 93 -1.43 -2.98 -0.55
N PHE A 94 -0.81 -2.46 0.48
CA PHE A 94 -1.10 -1.13 1.02
C PHE A 94 0.19 -0.38 1.35
N LEU A 95 0.07 0.92 1.51
CA LEU A 95 1.13 1.76 2.07
C LEU A 95 0.69 2.27 3.44
N CYS A 96 1.67 2.47 4.30
CA CYS A 96 1.46 3.03 5.64
C CYS A 96 2.68 3.85 6.06
N ASP A 97 2.49 4.90 6.82
CA ASP A 97 3.57 5.72 7.37
C ASP A 97 4.19 5.14 8.65
N ASN A 98 3.85 3.92 9.01
CA ASN A 98 4.42 3.18 10.14
C ASN A 98 5.04 1.86 9.68
N SER A 99 6.28 1.60 10.09
CA SER A 99 7.04 0.43 9.67
C SER A 99 6.73 -0.86 10.46
N THR A 100 5.94 -0.78 11.52
CA THR A 100 5.65 -1.94 12.38
C THR A 100 4.80 -2.98 11.64
N LYS A 101 5.40 -4.12 11.34
CA LYS A 101 4.73 -5.26 10.71
C LYS A 101 3.61 -5.80 11.62
N GLY A 102 2.41 -5.93 11.07
CA GLY A 102 1.22 -6.34 11.84
C GLY A 102 0.69 -5.27 12.79
N GLY A 103 1.28 -4.08 12.80
CA GLY A 103 0.86 -2.98 13.68
C GLY A 103 -0.41 -2.30 13.19
N THR A 104 -1.10 -1.66 14.12
CA THR A 104 -2.40 -0.99 13.89
C THR A 104 -2.32 0.53 14.01
N THR A 105 -1.11 1.09 14.00
CA THR A 105 -0.87 2.54 14.05
C THR A 105 -0.41 3.06 12.70
N GLY A 106 -0.61 4.35 12.48
CA GLY A 106 -0.25 5.03 11.24
C GLY A 106 -1.43 5.28 10.32
N THR A 107 -1.17 5.94 9.20
CA THR A 107 -2.15 6.26 8.18
C THR A 107 -2.15 5.17 7.11
N LEU A 108 -3.32 4.60 6.81
CA LEU A 108 -3.51 3.61 5.77
C LEU A 108 -3.73 4.29 4.41
N TYR A 109 -3.01 3.83 3.39
CA TYR A 109 -3.20 4.15 1.99
C TYR A 109 -3.46 2.85 1.22
N GLY A 110 -4.58 2.73 0.57
CA GLY A 110 -5.05 1.50 -0.02
C GLY A 110 -5.98 0.72 0.92
N PRO A 111 -6.10 -0.60 0.80
CA PRO A 111 -5.35 -1.48 -0.11
C PRO A 111 -5.69 -1.33 -1.59
N TRP A 112 -4.73 -1.69 -2.43
CA TRP A 112 -4.91 -1.85 -3.86
C TRP A 112 -4.73 -3.32 -4.24
N PHE A 113 -5.42 -3.74 -5.30
CA PHE A 113 -5.41 -5.12 -5.75
C PHE A 113 -4.60 -5.25 -7.04
N PRO A 114 -3.74 -6.28 -7.18
CA PRO A 114 -2.92 -6.46 -8.37
C PRO A 114 -3.77 -6.62 -9.64
N VAL A 115 -3.30 -6.06 -10.74
CA VAL A 115 -3.97 -6.16 -12.05
C VAL A 115 -4.13 -7.61 -12.50
N GLY A 116 -3.19 -8.49 -12.18
CA GLY A 116 -3.25 -9.91 -12.47
C GLY A 116 -4.03 -10.74 -11.44
N GLY A 117 -4.68 -10.11 -10.47
CA GLY A 117 -5.38 -10.79 -9.38
C GLY A 117 -4.46 -11.19 -8.23
N GLU A 118 -4.88 -12.16 -7.43
CA GLU A 118 -4.14 -12.65 -6.28
C GLU A 118 -2.79 -13.25 -6.69
N GLN A 119 -1.76 -13.02 -5.89
CA GLN A 119 -0.39 -13.45 -6.18
C GLN A 119 0.09 -14.49 -5.15
N PRO A 120 0.60 -15.64 -5.57
CA PRO A 120 1.18 -16.59 -4.65
C PRO A 120 2.51 -16.06 -4.08
N ALA A 121 2.70 -16.25 -2.79
CA ALA A 121 3.97 -16.05 -2.10
C ALA A 121 4.50 -17.40 -1.65
N ALA A 122 5.74 -17.73 -2.02
CA ALA A 122 6.37 -18.99 -1.68
C ALA A 122 7.48 -18.78 -0.64
N ALA A 123 7.54 -19.65 0.37
CA ALA A 123 8.56 -19.59 1.39
C ALA A 123 9.98 -19.61 0.79
N GLY A 124 10.83 -18.67 1.23
CA GLY A 124 12.20 -18.51 0.76
C GLY A 124 12.38 -17.89 -0.62
N VAL A 125 11.30 -17.54 -1.30
CA VAL A 125 11.34 -16.89 -2.62
C VAL A 125 11.01 -15.41 -2.50
N ALA A 126 11.88 -14.54 -3.01
CA ALA A 126 11.67 -13.10 -2.95
C ALA A 126 10.35 -12.69 -3.62
N PHE A 127 9.48 -12.03 -2.87
CA PHE A 127 8.24 -11.44 -3.35
C PHE A 127 8.45 -9.95 -3.61
N LYS A 128 8.26 -9.54 -4.85
CA LYS A 128 8.51 -8.15 -5.29
C LYS A 128 7.20 -7.40 -5.44
N VAL A 129 7.18 -6.18 -4.90
CA VAL A 129 6.03 -5.27 -4.96
C VAL A 129 6.43 -4.00 -5.71
N ASP A 130 5.72 -3.70 -6.77
CA ASP A 130 5.84 -2.46 -7.53
C ASP A 130 4.50 -1.71 -7.46
N ILE A 131 4.52 -0.52 -6.86
CA ILE A 131 3.33 0.31 -6.69
C ILE A 131 3.52 1.59 -7.49
N LYS A 132 2.62 1.84 -8.43
CA LYS A 132 2.53 3.08 -9.17
C LYS A 132 1.31 3.88 -8.69
N LEU A 133 1.54 5.08 -8.19
CA LEU A 133 0.48 6.01 -7.85
C LEU A 133 0.27 6.98 -9.02
N THR A 134 -0.98 7.14 -9.44
CA THR A 134 -1.34 8.01 -10.56
C THR A 134 -2.45 8.96 -10.13
N LEU A 135 -2.25 10.25 -10.36
CA LEU A 135 -3.26 11.28 -10.18
C LEU A 135 -3.82 11.69 -11.55
N PHE A 136 -5.12 11.61 -11.70
CA PHE A 136 -5.82 12.00 -12.91
C PHE A 136 -6.41 13.40 -12.73
N ASN A 137 -6.16 14.27 -13.69
CA ASN A 137 -6.93 15.49 -13.80
C ASN A 137 -8.24 15.18 -14.52
N ASN A 138 -9.30 15.06 -13.75
CA ASN A 138 -10.63 14.82 -14.31
C ASN A 138 -11.24 16.18 -14.67
N THR A 139 -10.90 16.70 -15.85
CA THR A 139 -11.57 17.89 -16.38
C THR A 139 -13.04 17.54 -16.63
N PRO A 140 -14.00 18.22 -15.99
CA PRO A 140 -15.39 18.01 -16.32
C PRO A 140 -15.60 18.37 -17.78
N THR A 141 -16.04 17.42 -18.58
CA THR A 141 -16.56 17.69 -19.92
C THR A 141 -17.90 18.41 -19.75
N GLY A 142 -17.84 19.70 -19.82
CA GLY A 142 -19.03 20.53 -19.77
C GLY A 142 -19.84 20.47 -21.06
#